data_ccbad91a95874c2aebd00256d37e3123
#
_entry.id   ccbad91a95874c2aebd00256d37e3123
#
_cell.length_a   1.000
_cell.length_b   1.000
_cell.length_c   1.000
_cell.angle_alpha   90.00
_cell.angle_beta   90.00
_cell.angle_gamma   90.00
#
_symmetry.space_group_name_H-M   'P 1'
#
loop_
_entity.id
_entity.type
_entity.pdbx_description
1 polymer ?
#
loop_
_entity_poly.entity_id
_entity_poly.type
_entity_poly.pdbx_seq_one_letter_code
_entity_poly.pdbx_strand_id
1 'polypeptide(L)'
;MKNQSNTGMQTRVEGHFDLFHYSSRMLLGIVWVSSAIFGLYILANYASAYFYEDLERWNNVLPEIYKPDQPAASIGIGIHFAAGGLILLLGGLQLFEGLRLRYPQFHHWTGRLYVLISILTALGGLSFIALTGTVGGPVMDFGFGAYGLLMLASAMQTVRYAMTRNILSHQAWAWRLY
;
A
#
# COMPACT_ATOMS: atom_id res chain seq x y z
N MET A 1 35.23 -43.08 -4.26
CA MET A 1 33.82 -42.97 -3.85
C MET A 1 33.44 -41.64 -3.13
N LYS A 2 34.14 -40.53 -3.40
CA LYS A 2 33.88 -39.25 -2.69
C LYS A 2 33.14 -38.17 -3.50
N ASN A 3 32.77 -38.46 -4.77
CA ASN A 3 32.23 -37.41 -5.68
C ASN A 3 30.71 -37.42 -5.89
N GLN A 4 29.99 -38.47 -5.42
CA GLN A 4 28.55 -38.56 -5.62
C GLN A 4 27.73 -37.85 -4.55
N SER A 5 28.27 -37.65 -3.34
CA SER A 5 27.54 -36.99 -2.24
C SER A 5 27.43 -35.46 -2.42
N ASN A 6 28.42 -34.84 -3.08
CA ASN A 6 28.38 -33.38 -3.32
C ASN A 6 27.39 -32.97 -4.40
N THR A 7 27.19 -33.79 -5.43
CA THR A 7 26.29 -33.48 -6.54
C THR A 7 24.82 -33.52 -6.08
N GLY A 8 24.45 -34.48 -5.24
CA GLY A 8 23.09 -34.59 -4.72
C GLY A 8 22.70 -33.48 -3.73
N MET A 9 23.69 -32.93 -3.01
CA MET A 9 23.48 -31.82 -2.07
C MET A 9 23.37 -30.49 -2.81
N GLN A 10 24.17 -30.25 -3.86
CA GLN A 10 24.09 -29.06 -4.71
C GLN A 10 22.77 -28.99 -5.48
N THR A 11 22.32 -30.07 -6.12
CA THR A 11 21.06 -30.09 -6.85
C THR A 11 19.84 -29.89 -5.92
N ARG A 12 19.93 -30.35 -4.67
CA ARG A 12 18.86 -30.14 -3.67
C ARG A 12 18.81 -28.68 -3.21
N VAL A 13 19.94 -28.03 -3.02
CA VAL A 13 20.03 -26.60 -2.65
C VAL A 13 19.55 -25.71 -3.79
N GLU A 14 19.95 -25.99 -5.02
CA GLU A 14 19.51 -25.28 -6.22
C GLU A 14 17.99 -25.39 -6.41
N GLY A 15 17.42 -26.59 -6.30
CA GLY A 15 15.97 -26.81 -6.41
C GLY A 15 15.14 -26.09 -5.32
N HIS A 16 15.66 -25.95 -4.11
CA HIS A 16 15.01 -25.18 -3.04
C HIS A 16 15.05 -23.66 -3.30
N PHE A 17 16.18 -23.14 -3.86
CA PHE A 17 16.27 -21.74 -4.25
C PHE A 17 15.31 -21.39 -5.38
N ASP A 18 15.19 -22.23 -6.39
CA ASP A 18 14.28 -22.03 -7.51
C ASP A 18 12.81 -22.04 -7.07
N LEU A 19 12.43 -22.98 -6.21
CA LEU A 19 11.09 -23.07 -5.68
C LEU A 19 10.72 -21.86 -4.83
N PHE A 20 11.64 -21.38 -3.99
CA PHE A 20 11.43 -20.18 -3.17
C PHE A 20 11.25 -18.92 -4.03
N HIS A 21 12.08 -18.74 -5.06
CA HIS A 21 11.96 -17.61 -5.99
C HIS A 21 10.66 -17.67 -6.78
N TYR A 22 10.24 -18.83 -7.23
CA TYR A 22 8.99 -19.00 -7.94
C TYR A 22 7.78 -18.70 -7.05
N SER A 23 7.75 -19.27 -5.85
CA SER A 23 6.67 -19.07 -4.88
C SER A 23 6.57 -17.59 -4.46
N SER A 24 7.71 -16.92 -4.24
CA SER A 24 7.72 -15.49 -3.87
C SER A 24 7.17 -14.61 -4.99
N ARG A 25 7.52 -14.87 -6.25
CA ARG A 25 6.99 -14.14 -7.40
C ARG A 25 5.49 -14.38 -7.59
N MET A 26 5.06 -15.62 -7.44
CA MET A 26 3.65 -16.01 -7.51
C MET A 26 2.84 -15.30 -6.41
N LEU A 27 3.34 -15.32 -5.17
CA LEU A 27 2.71 -14.65 -4.03
C LEU A 27 2.58 -13.14 -4.25
N LEU A 28 3.66 -12.49 -4.71
CA LEU A 28 3.63 -11.06 -5.06
C LEU A 28 2.60 -10.76 -6.15
N GLY A 29 2.51 -11.61 -7.16
CA GLY A 29 1.51 -11.46 -8.22
C GLY A 29 0.07 -11.57 -7.67
N ILE A 30 -0.20 -12.55 -6.82
CA ILE A 30 -1.50 -12.74 -6.18
C ILE A 30 -1.85 -11.54 -5.30
N VAL A 31 -0.92 -11.10 -4.45
CA VAL A 31 -1.12 -9.94 -3.57
C VAL A 31 -1.41 -8.69 -4.38
N TRP A 32 -0.64 -8.43 -5.44
CA TRP A 32 -0.88 -7.24 -6.26
C TRP A 32 -2.21 -7.30 -7.01
N VAL A 33 -2.56 -8.43 -7.63
CA VAL A 33 -3.84 -8.58 -8.33
C VAL A 33 -5.01 -8.40 -7.37
N SER A 34 -4.94 -9.00 -6.17
CA SER A 34 -5.97 -8.84 -5.14
C SER A 34 -6.07 -7.38 -4.67
N SER A 35 -4.93 -6.72 -4.45
CA SER A 35 -4.88 -5.30 -4.09
C SER A 35 -5.45 -4.41 -5.20
N ALA A 36 -5.15 -4.72 -6.47
CA ALA A 36 -5.67 -3.97 -7.60
C ALA A 36 -7.20 -4.10 -7.72
N ILE A 37 -7.73 -5.32 -7.60
CA ILE A 37 -9.19 -5.57 -7.60
C ILE A 37 -9.86 -4.80 -6.46
N PHE A 38 -9.30 -4.86 -5.26
CA PHE A 38 -9.83 -4.15 -4.10
C PHE A 38 -9.71 -2.62 -4.25
N GLY A 39 -8.60 -2.12 -4.80
CA GLY A 39 -8.43 -0.70 -5.11
C GLY A 39 -9.45 -0.19 -6.13
N LEU A 40 -9.73 -0.96 -7.19
CA LEU A 40 -10.77 -0.65 -8.15
C LEU A 40 -12.16 -0.65 -7.52
N TYR A 41 -12.44 -1.61 -6.63
CA TYR A 41 -13.69 -1.63 -5.87
C TYR A 41 -13.85 -0.37 -5.02
N ILE A 42 -12.82 0.04 -4.27
CA ILE A 42 -12.85 1.26 -3.46
C ILE A 42 -13.11 2.48 -4.35
N LEU A 43 -12.39 2.63 -5.43
CA LEU A 43 -12.57 3.77 -6.34
C LEU A 43 -13.96 3.76 -6.98
N ALA A 44 -14.44 2.60 -7.42
CA ALA A 44 -15.77 2.49 -8.02
C ALA A 44 -16.89 2.79 -7.02
N ASN A 45 -16.75 2.39 -5.75
CA ASN A 45 -17.80 2.57 -4.74
C ASN A 45 -17.72 3.95 -4.06
N TYR A 46 -16.53 4.32 -3.56
CA TYR A 46 -16.39 5.52 -2.73
C TYR A 46 -16.11 6.79 -3.53
N ALA A 47 -15.22 6.74 -4.54
CA ALA A 47 -14.96 7.91 -5.35
C ALA A 47 -16.14 8.24 -6.27
N SER A 48 -16.86 7.23 -6.78
CA SER A 48 -18.05 7.48 -7.61
C SER A 48 -19.16 8.19 -6.86
N ALA A 49 -19.37 7.88 -5.57
CA ALA A 49 -20.37 8.53 -4.75
C ALA A 49 -20.22 10.06 -4.69
N TYR A 50 -18.97 10.54 -4.74
CA TYR A 50 -18.68 11.96 -4.82
C TYR A 50 -19.16 12.59 -6.15
N PHE A 51 -18.97 11.89 -7.28
CA PHE A 51 -19.40 12.38 -8.60
C PHE A 51 -20.93 12.34 -8.80
N TYR A 52 -21.61 11.44 -8.10
CA TYR A 52 -23.07 11.32 -8.16
C TYR A 52 -23.77 12.08 -7.03
N GLU A 53 -23.02 12.84 -6.22
CA GLU A 53 -23.55 13.60 -5.05
C GLU A 53 -24.32 12.73 -4.05
N ASP A 54 -23.98 11.43 -4.00
CA ASP A 54 -24.62 10.43 -3.13
C ASP A 54 -23.62 9.91 -2.09
N LEU A 55 -23.18 10.78 -1.19
CA LEU A 55 -22.21 10.41 -0.15
C LEU A 55 -22.82 9.53 0.96
N GLU A 56 -24.12 9.55 1.13
CA GLU A 56 -24.85 8.65 2.04
C GLU A 56 -24.62 7.17 1.68
N ARG A 57 -24.35 6.87 0.43
CA ARG A 57 -23.98 5.54 -0.04
C ARG A 57 -22.78 4.92 0.71
N TRP A 58 -21.86 5.74 1.23
CA TRP A 58 -20.74 5.25 2.01
C TRP A 58 -21.20 4.54 3.28
N ASN A 59 -22.28 5.03 3.89
CA ASN A 59 -22.86 4.47 5.11
C ASN A 59 -23.56 3.12 4.91
N ASN A 60 -23.84 2.72 3.66
CA ASN A 60 -24.38 1.38 3.34
C ASN A 60 -23.36 0.26 3.54
N VAL A 61 -22.06 0.56 3.43
CA VAL A 61 -20.98 -0.42 3.59
C VAL A 61 -20.44 -0.41 5.01
N LEU A 62 -20.16 0.78 5.53
CA LEU A 62 -19.69 0.99 6.89
C LEU A 62 -20.47 2.15 7.51
N PRO A 63 -21.26 1.89 8.58
CA PRO A 63 -22.07 2.93 9.20
C PRO A 63 -21.20 4.07 9.73
N GLU A 64 -21.76 5.28 9.70
CA GLU A 64 -21.15 6.50 10.25
C GLU A 64 -19.84 6.98 9.59
N ILE A 65 -19.53 6.55 8.37
CA ILE A 65 -18.37 7.04 7.63
C ILE A 65 -18.62 8.45 7.07
N TYR A 66 -19.78 8.66 6.45
CA TYR A 66 -20.20 9.99 6.03
C TYR A 66 -21.03 10.64 7.11
N LYS A 67 -20.61 11.82 7.55
CA LYS A 67 -21.29 12.63 8.58
C LYS A 67 -21.49 14.04 8.05
N PRO A 68 -22.73 14.40 7.65
CA PRO A 68 -23.04 15.74 7.11
C PRO A 68 -22.73 16.88 8.11
N ASP A 69 -22.88 16.61 9.40
CA ASP A 69 -22.58 17.52 10.50
C ASP A 69 -21.09 17.70 10.79
N GLN A 70 -20.23 16.82 10.24
CA GLN A 70 -18.78 16.83 10.41
C GLN A 70 -18.04 16.79 9.06
N PRO A 71 -18.13 17.86 8.25
CA PRO A 71 -17.58 17.86 6.89
C PRO A 71 -16.08 17.61 6.83
N ALA A 72 -15.31 18.05 7.83
CA ALA A 72 -13.86 17.82 7.89
C ALA A 72 -13.52 16.33 8.01
N ALA A 73 -14.29 15.57 8.80
CA ALA A 73 -14.11 14.12 8.93
C ALA A 73 -14.48 13.41 7.63
N SER A 74 -15.62 13.79 7.02
CA SER A 74 -16.07 13.22 5.75
C SER A 74 -15.08 13.49 4.60
N ILE A 75 -14.48 14.69 4.53
CA ILE A 75 -13.42 15.00 3.58
C ILE A 75 -12.19 14.14 3.86
N GLY A 76 -11.76 14.01 5.12
CA GLY A 76 -10.62 13.20 5.51
C GLY A 76 -10.75 11.75 5.06
N ILE A 77 -11.88 11.11 5.34
CA ILE A 77 -12.12 9.72 4.95
C ILE A 77 -12.28 9.58 3.42
N GLY A 78 -12.88 10.56 2.75
CA GLY A 78 -12.97 10.60 1.30
C GLY A 78 -11.59 10.63 0.62
N ILE A 79 -10.68 11.46 1.13
CA ILE A 79 -9.28 11.51 0.69
C ILE A 79 -8.62 10.15 0.96
N HIS A 80 -8.84 9.56 2.14
CA HIS A 80 -8.29 8.24 2.49
C HIS A 80 -8.72 7.16 1.50
N PHE A 81 -9.99 7.09 1.13
CA PHE A 81 -10.49 6.10 0.19
C PHE A 81 -9.99 6.34 -1.23
N ALA A 82 -10.07 7.56 -1.73
CA ALA A 82 -9.61 7.88 -3.08
C ALA A 82 -8.10 7.63 -3.23
N ALA A 83 -7.29 8.16 -2.32
CA ALA A 83 -5.86 7.96 -2.31
C ALA A 83 -5.49 6.49 -2.00
N GLY A 84 -6.18 5.85 -1.05
CA GLY A 84 -5.99 4.44 -0.71
C GLY A 84 -6.25 3.50 -1.89
N GLY A 85 -7.33 3.71 -2.64
CA GLY A 85 -7.58 2.95 -3.87
C GLY A 85 -6.46 3.10 -4.89
N LEU A 86 -5.92 4.32 -5.06
CA LEU A 86 -4.82 4.56 -5.99
C LEU A 86 -3.51 3.90 -5.55
N ILE A 87 -3.15 3.90 -4.25
CA ILE A 87 -1.92 3.22 -3.79
C ILE A 87 -2.00 1.71 -3.98
N LEU A 88 -3.16 1.10 -3.84
CA LEU A 88 -3.35 -0.32 -4.09
C LEU A 88 -3.11 -0.69 -5.56
N LEU A 89 -3.44 0.21 -6.49
CA LEU A 89 -3.16 0.03 -7.92
C LEU A 89 -1.68 0.25 -8.25
N LEU A 90 -1.08 1.31 -7.70
CA LEU A 90 0.27 1.73 -8.06
C LEU A 90 1.36 0.95 -7.32
N GLY A 91 1.06 0.40 -6.14
CA GLY A 91 2.06 -0.22 -5.27
C GLY A 91 2.80 -1.36 -5.93
N GLY A 92 2.09 -2.28 -6.56
CA GLY A 92 2.70 -3.40 -7.28
C GLY A 92 3.66 -2.96 -8.39
N LEU A 93 3.35 -1.85 -9.09
CA LEU A 93 4.21 -1.34 -10.16
C LEU A 93 5.58 -0.89 -9.63
N GLN A 94 5.65 -0.41 -8.37
CA GLN A 94 6.90 0.03 -7.76
C GLN A 94 7.85 -1.13 -7.41
N LEU A 95 7.30 -2.32 -7.18
CA LEU A 95 8.06 -3.50 -6.80
C LEU A 95 8.60 -4.30 -8.00
N PHE A 96 8.10 -4.03 -9.23
CA PHE A 96 8.59 -4.72 -10.43
C PHE A 96 10.00 -4.28 -10.81
N GLU A 97 10.97 -5.15 -10.60
CA GLU A 97 12.37 -4.91 -10.95
C GLU A 97 12.58 -4.63 -12.45
N GLY A 98 11.91 -5.38 -13.31
CA GLY A 98 11.98 -5.20 -14.76
C GLY A 98 11.53 -3.80 -15.21
N LEU A 99 10.51 -3.24 -14.55
CA LEU A 99 10.03 -1.88 -14.84
C LEU A 99 11.06 -0.83 -14.39
N ARG A 100 11.63 -1.01 -13.21
CA ARG A 100 12.68 -0.13 -12.65
C ARG A 100 13.93 -0.10 -13.53
N LEU A 101 14.38 -1.26 -14.02
CA LEU A 101 15.57 -1.38 -14.83
C LEU A 101 15.37 -0.86 -16.26
N ARG A 102 14.20 -1.12 -16.85
CA ARG A 102 13.90 -0.74 -18.25
C ARG A 102 13.45 0.71 -18.40
N TYR A 103 12.73 1.23 -17.39
CA TYR A 103 12.14 2.57 -17.42
C TYR A 103 12.39 3.33 -16.12
N PRO A 104 13.65 3.73 -15.83
CA PRO A 104 14.01 4.34 -14.55
C PRO A 104 13.31 5.68 -14.30
N GLN A 105 13.09 6.48 -15.33
CA GLN A 105 12.35 7.75 -15.22
C GLN A 105 10.89 7.53 -14.80
N PHE A 106 10.23 6.54 -15.39
CA PHE A 106 8.87 6.16 -15.02
C PHE A 106 8.81 5.72 -13.55
N HIS A 107 9.73 4.85 -13.12
CA HIS A 107 9.83 4.42 -11.71
C HIS A 107 10.01 5.61 -10.76
N HIS A 108 10.87 6.59 -11.10
CA HIS A 108 11.07 7.77 -10.26
C HIS A 108 9.81 8.63 -10.14
N TRP A 109 9.09 8.87 -11.24
CA TRP A 109 7.87 9.69 -11.21
C TRP A 109 6.73 8.99 -10.49
N THR A 110 6.48 7.73 -10.81
CA THR A 110 5.42 6.95 -10.15
C THR A 110 5.75 6.69 -8.68
N GLY A 111 7.04 6.56 -8.31
CA GLY A 111 7.47 6.46 -6.93
C GLY A 111 7.20 7.73 -6.11
N ARG A 112 7.46 8.92 -6.67
CA ARG A 112 7.12 10.20 -6.03
C ARG A 112 5.60 10.33 -5.84
N LEU A 113 4.84 10.00 -6.88
CA LEU A 113 3.39 10.01 -6.83
C LEU A 113 2.87 9.04 -5.77
N TYR A 114 3.40 7.82 -5.73
CA TYR A 114 3.05 6.80 -4.74
C TYR A 114 3.26 7.28 -3.31
N VAL A 115 4.43 7.87 -3.02
CA VAL A 115 4.72 8.42 -1.68
C VAL A 115 3.76 9.55 -1.32
N LEU A 116 3.50 10.48 -2.25
CA LEU A 116 2.56 11.59 -2.01
C LEU A 116 1.15 11.06 -1.68
N ILE A 117 0.66 10.12 -2.48
CA ILE A 117 -0.66 9.50 -2.29
C ILE A 117 -0.69 8.72 -0.96
N SER A 118 0.40 8.03 -0.59
CA SER A 118 0.50 7.33 0.69
C SER A 118 0.39 8.29 1.89
N ILE A 119 1.02 9.45 1.80
CA ILE A 119 0.91 10.50 2.83
C ILE A 119 -0.54 11.00 2.92
N LEU A 120 -1.18 11.29 1.80
CA LEU A 120 -2.58 11.73 1.76
C LEU A 120 -3.53 10.68 2.34
N THR A 121 -3.32 9.39 2.00
CA THR A 121 -4.08 8.28 2.57
C THR A 121 -3.95 8.23 4.09
N ALA A 122 -2.72 8.31 4.60
CA ALA A 122 -2.48 8.26 6.04
C ALA A 122 -3.05 9.47 6.78
N LEU A 123 -2.84 10.68 6.26
CA LEU A 123 -3.37 11.91 6.86
C LEU A 123 -4.91 11.94 6.83
N GLY A 124 -5.52 11.51 5.73
CA GLY A 124 -6.98 11.41 5.61
C GLY A 124 -7.59 10.46 6.64
N GLY A 125 -7.02 9.25 6.78
CA GLY A 125 -7.47 8.28 7.78
C GLY A 125 -7.24 8.75 9.23
N LEU A 126 -6.06 9.30 9.51
CA LEU A 126 -5.75 9.83 10.84
C LEU A 126 -6.64 11.01 11.23
N SER A 127 -6.95 11.91 10.30
CA SER A 127 -7.87 13.03 10.56
C SER A 127 -9.28 12.53 10.89
N PHE A 128 -9.77 11.51 10.17
CA PHE A 128 -11.06 10.90 10.45
C PHE A 128 -11.08 10.28 11.86
N ILE A 129 -10.08 9.46 12.20
CA ILE A 129 -9.97 8.84 13.52
C ILE A 129 -9.93 9.89 14.64
N ALA A 130 -9.15 10.96 14.45
CA ALA A 130 -9.02 12.01 15.46
C ALA A 130 -10.30 12.81 15.67
N LEU A 131 -11.14 12.96 14.64
CA LEU A 131 -12.37 13.77 14.71
C LEU A 131 -13.59 12.96 15.14
N THR A 132 -13.68 11.68 14.72
CA THR A 132 -14.91 10.89 14.92
C THR A 132 -14.70 9.54 15.60
N GLY A 133 -13.45 9.04 15.62
CA GLY A 133 -13.18 7.65 15.94
C GLY A 133 -13.62 6.70 14.83
N THR A 134 -13.37 5.40 15.03
CA THR A 134 -13.80 4.33 14.12
C THR A 134 -15.01 3.58 14.69
N VAL A 135 -15.72 2.86 13.83
CA VAL A 135 -16.89 2.02 14.22
C VAL A 135 -16.52 0.98 15.30
N GLY A 136 -15.26 0.51 15.33
CA GLY A 136 -14.79 -0.47 16.32
C GLY A 136 -14.30 0.14 17.64
N GLY A 137 -14.43 1.45 17.82
CA GLY A 137 -14.08 2.16 19.06
C GLY A 137 -12.57 2.22 19.35
N PRO A 138 -12.18 2.49 20.62
CA PRO A 138 -10.79 2.87 20.96
C PRO A 138 -9.71 1.86 20.58
N VAL A 139 -10.03 0.57 20.57
CA VAL A 139 -9.06 -0.48 20.18
C VAL A 139 -8.74 -0.39 18.68
N MET A 140 -9.77 -0.19 17.87
CA MET A 140 -9.61 -0.03 16.42
C MET A 140 -8.98 1.32 16.10
N ASP A 141 -9.34 2.39 16.82
CA ASP A 141 -8.73 3.72 16.69
C ASP A 141 -7.22 3.65 16.93
N PHE A 142 -6.81 2.97 18.01
CA PHE A 142 -5.38 2.78 18.29
C PHE A 142 -4.68 1.96 17.20
N GLY A 143 -5.28 0.85 16.77
CA GLY A 143 -4.69 -0.01 15.76
C GLY A 143 -4.49 0.71 14.42
N PHE A 144 -5.54 1.32 13.89
CA PHE A 144 -5.46 2.07 12.62
C PHE A 144 -4.69 3.38 12.76
N GLY A 145 -4.76 4.05 13.91
CA GLY A 145 -3.95 5.23 14.20
C GLY A 145 -2.45 4.91 14.18
N ALA A 146 -2.03 3.84 14.88
CA ALA A 146 -0.65 3.36 14.86
C ALA A 146 -0.20 2.98 13.44
N TYR A 147 -1.05 2.27 12.68
CA TYR A 147 -0.76 1.93 11.29
C TYR A 147 -0.58 3.18 10.42
N GLY A 148 -1.45 4.17 10.52
CA GLY A 148 -1.32 5.45 9.80
C GLY A 148 -0.03 6.19 10.12
N LEU A 149 0.40 6.22 11.39
CA LEU A 149 1.67 6.81 11.82
C LEU A 149 2.88 6.03 11.26
N LEU A 150 2.83 4.71 11.27
CA LEU A 150 3.87 3.86 10.67
C LEU A 150 3.96 4.06 9.16
N MET A 151 2.82 4.24 8.48
CA MET A 151 2.77 4.55 7.06
C MET A 151 3.43 5.90 6.76
N LEU A 152 3.16 6.95 7.54
CA LEU A 152 3.83 8.25 7.42
C LEU A 152 5.33 8.14 7.66
N ALA A 153 5.76 7.44 8.71
CA ALA A 153 7.17 7.22 9.00
C ALA A 153 7.86 6.48 7.85
N SER A 154 7.22 5.45 7.30
CA SER A 154 7.75 4.67 6.17
C SER A 154 7.86 5.52 4.90
N ALA A 155 6.87 6.36 4.61
CA ALA A 155 6.90 7.29 3.48
C ALA A 155 8.07 8.28 3.61
N MET A 156 8.23 8.92 4.78
CA MET A 156 9.33 9.85 5.04
C MET A 156 10.71 9.19 4.90
N GLN A 157 10.89 8.00 5.48
CA GLN A 157 12.17 7.29 5.39
C GLN A 157 12.47 6.82 3.96
N THR A 158 11.45 6.37 3.22
CA THR A 158 11.60 6.01 1.81
C THR A 158 12.15 7.18 0.98
N VAL A 159 11.61 8.39 1.16
CA VAL A 159 12.11 9.62 0.50
C VAL A 159 13.51 9.97 0.96
N ARG A 160 13.74 10.00 2.28
CA ARG A 160 15.03 10.36 2.86
C ARG A 160 16.17 9.50 2.29
N TYR A 161 15.98 8.18 2.26
CA TYR A 161 17.00 7.27 1.75
C TYR A 161 17.14 7.32 0.22
N ALA A 162 16.08 7.64 -0.51
CA ALA A 162 16.20 7.93 -1.94
C ALA A 162 17.07 9.19 -2.20
N MET A 163 16.85 10.26 -1.43
CA MET A 163 17.61 11.50 -1.55
C MET A 163 19.10 11.34 -1.16
N THR A 164 19.38 10.55 -0.14
CA THR A 164 20.76 10.23 0.28
C THR A 164 21.43 9.13 -0.54
N ARG A 165 20.74 8.61 -1.58
CA ARG A 165 21.22 7.54 -2.45
C ARG A 165 21.60 6.23 -1.71
N ASN A 166 21.05 6.03 -0.53
CA ASN A 166 21.19 4.76 0.20
C ASN A 166 20.12 3.77 -0.30
N ILE A 167 20.45 3.08 -1.40
CA ILE A 167 19.48 2.24 -2.12
C ILE A 167 19.00 1.06 -1.29
N LEU A 168 19.84 0.43 -0.48
CA LEU A 168 19.42 -0.70 0.37
C LEU A 168 18.38 -0.27 1.42
N SER A 169 18.64 0.83 2.11
CA SER A 169 17.69 1.37 3.07
C SER A 169 16.41 1.88 2.40
N HIS A 170 16.54 2.53 1.23
CA HIS A 170 15.39 2.95 0.43
C HIS A 170 14.49 1.76 0.07
N GLN A 171 15.05 0.68 -0.45
CA GLN A 171 14.29 -0.53 -0.77
C GLN A 171 13.60 -1.11 0.46
N ALA A 172 14.32 -1.23 1.59
CA ALA A 172 13.77 -1.77 2.82
C ALA A 172 12.57 -0.95 3.35
N TRP A 173 12.62 0.37 3.24
CA TRP A 173 11.51 1.24 3.66
C TRP A 173 10.38 1.30 2.63
N ALA A 174 10.68 1.20 1.34
CA ALA A 174 9.66 1.07 0.30
C ALA A 174 8.82 -0.21 0.46
N TRP A 175 9.44 -1.33 0.85
CA TRP A 175 8.73 -2.56 1.20
C TRP A 175 7.81 -2.42 2.44
N ARG A 176 8.20 -1.62 3.43
CA ARG A 176 7.36 -1.34 4.61
C ARG A 176 6.21 -0.40 4.30
N LEU A 177 6.39 0.45 3.30
CA LEU A 177 5.36 1.38 2.85
C LEU A 177 4.29 0.69 1.99
N TYR A 178 4.66 -0.37 1.28
CA TYR A 178 3.75 -1.22 0.49
C TYR A 178 2.94 -2.15 1.39
#